data_4f6984fe35b81e72e89966c3bc3b08d1
#
_entry.id   4f6984fe35b81e72e89966c3bc3b08d1
#
_cell.length_a   1.000
_cell.length_b   1.000
_cell.length_c   1.000
_cell.angle_alpha   90.00
_cell.angle_beta   90.00
_cell.angle_gamma   90.00
#
_symmetry.space_group_name_H-M   'P 1'
#
loop_
_entity.id
_entity.type
_entity.pdbx_description
1 polymer ?
#
loop_
_entity_poly.entity_id
_entity_poly.type
_entity_poly.pdbx_seq_one_letter_code
_entity_poly.pdbx_strand_id
1 'polypeptide(L)'
;RILFTKNCTEALNLALRGILRKGDHVVTSSMEHNAVLRPLKALEKEGVETTIVRCDPAGRLDPQKIRQAIRPETRMIVVTAASNVTGTIMPLEEVGRIALRQGVLFCVDGAQGAGHMILDAKRQHIDLLAVPGHKGLLGPQGTGFLYVRQGVSLMPLLYGGTGTRSKELDPAVEFPESFEAGTVNAPGIIGLGAAARLINKIGIEAVVQHERELTEKLQNGLRAIEGVTVYGSPSCLEKTAVVACNLEGRSCEEVALALNDRYGIAVRAGLHCSGMAHETMGTQDVGCVRMCPGFYTSEAEIRQALEAVREIAASK
;
A
#
# COMPACT_ATOMS: atom_id res chain seq x y z
N ARG A 1 1.23 -8.65 18.00
CA ARG A 1 2.65 -9.06 17.87
C ARG A 1 3.22 -8.41 16.62
N ILE A 2 4.51 -8.05 16.64
CA ILE A 2 5.23 -7.45 15.51
C ILE A 2 6.34 -8.41 15.10
N LEU A 3 6.50 -8.63 13.80
CA LEU A 3 7.59 -9.37 13.17
C LEU A 3 8.31 -8.42 12.22
N PHE A 4 9.61 -8.21 12.40
CA PHE A 4 10.38 -7.35 11.53
C PHE A 4 10.71 -8.05 10.20
N THR A 5 10.65 -7.28 9.12
CA THR A 5 10.92 -7.73 7.76
C THR A 5 11.78 -6.68 7.04
N LYS A 6 12.35 -7.04 5.89
CA LYS A 6 13.13 -6.09 5.08
C LYS A 6 12.27 -5.02 4.41
N ASN A 7 11.00 -5.33 4.17
CA ASN A 7 10.06 -4.44 3.46
C ASN A 7 8.64 -5.04 3.52
N CYS A 8 7.65 -4.29 3.04
CA CYS A 8 6.26 -4.72 2.98
C CYS A 8 6.04 -5.97 2.09
N THR A 9 6.81 -6.15 1.03
CA THR A 9 6.70 -7.32 0.15
C THR A 9 7.02 -8.62 0.91
N GLU A 10 8.07 -8.63 1.73
CA GLU A 10 8.39 -9.77 2.58
C GLU A 10 7.30 -10.00 3.64
N ALA A 11 6.80 -8.94 4.28
CA ALA A 11 5.70 -9.01 5.24
C ALA A 11 4.43 -9.62 4.62
N LEU A 12 4.07 -9.20 3.40
CA LEU A 12 2.93 -9.76 2.66
C LEU A 12 3.15 -11.23 2.27
N ASN A 13 4.35 -11.59 1.79
CA ASN A 13 4.67 -12.99 1.51
C ASN A 13 4.59 -13.84 2.79
N LEU A 14 5.10 -13.34 3.92
CA LEU A 14 5.00 -14.02 5.20
C LEU A 14 3.54 -14.22 5.61
N ALA A 15 2.70 -13.20 5.48
CA ALA A 15 1.26 -13.30 5.78
C ALA A 15 0.55 -14.31 4.88
N LEU A 16 0.73 -14.20 3.55
CA LEU A 16 0.02 -15.03 2.58
C LEU A 16 0.50 -16.49 2.62
N ARG A 17 1.81 -16.72 2.48
CA ARG A 17 2.39 -18.06 2.45
C ARG A 17 2.42 -18.74 3.82
N GLY A 18 2.48 -17.95 4.89
CA GLY A 18 2.43 -18.47 6.26
C GLY A 18 1.05 -19.02 6.65
N ILE A 19 -0.02 -18.62 5.97
CA ILE A 19 -1.42 -18.97 6.31
C ILE A 19 -2.06 -19.86 5.25
N LEU A 20 -1.95 -19.49 3.97
CA LEU A 20 -2.70 -20.13 2.89
C LEU A 20 -2.15 -21.50 2.52
N ARG A 21 -3.05 -22.44 2.25
CA ARG A 21 -2.77 -23.83 1.87
C ARG A 21 -3.60 -24.21 0.66
N LYS A 22 -3.22 -25.30 0.00
CA LYS A 22 -4.01 -25.91 -1.09
C LYS A 22 -5.47 -26.10 -0.66
N GLY A 23 -6.39 -25.63 -1.49
CA GLY A 23 -7.84 -25.67 -1.27
C GLY A 23 -8.39 -24.41 -0.57
N ASP A 24 -7.53 -23.53 -0.03
CA ASP A 24 -7.98 -22.26 0.52
C ASP A 24 -8.37 -21.29 -0.60
N HIS A 25 -9.29 -20.40 -0.28
CA HIS A 25 -9.70 -19.29 -1.13
C HIS A 25 -9.35 -17.94 -0.52
N VAL A 26 -8.98 -16.98 -1.37
CA VAL A 26 -8.66 -15.59 -1.00
C VAL A 26 -9.53 -14.62 -1.78
N VAL A 27 -10.05 -13.62 -1.11
CA VAL A 27 -10.72 -12.48 -1.74
C VAL A 27 -9.80 -11.26 -1.68
N THR A 28 -9.63 -10.57 -2.81
CA THR A 28 -8.79 -9.36 -2.92
C THR A 28 -9.43 -8.34 -3.85
N SER A 29 -8.83 -7.15 -3.97
CA SER A 29 -9.35 -6.08 -4.82
C SER A 29 -8.56 -5.93 -6.13
N SER A 30 -9.16 -5.24 -7.11
CA SER A 30 -8.47 -4.90 -8.36
C SER A 30 -7.49 -3.71 -8.23
N MET A 31 -7.39 -3.10 -7.04
CA MET A 31 -6.47 -1.99 -6.78
C MET A 31 -5.17 -2.40 -6.10
N GLU A 32 -4.92 -3.70 -5.98
CA GLU A 32 -3.76 -4.22 -5.27
C GLU A 32 -2.44 -3.96 -6.00
N HIS A 33 -1.40 -3.74 -5.20
CA HIS A 33 -0.03 -3.72 -5.69
C HIS A 33 0.45 -5.14 -6.05
N ASN A 34 1.44 -5.24 -6.95
CA ASN A 34 2.06 -6.52 -7.31
C ASN A 34 2.64 -7.32 -6.13
N ALA A 35 2.91 -6.67 -4.99
CA ALA A 35 3.35 -7.33 -3.76
C ALA A 35 2.26 -8.23 -3.13
N VAL A 36 0.98 -8.00 -3.48
CA VAL A 36 -0.16 -8.88 -3.17
C VAL A 36 -0.46 -9.83 -4.33
N LEU A 37 -0.62 -9.29 -5.54
CA LEU A 37 -1.11 -10.08 -6.68
C LEU A 37 -0.12 -11.16 -7.13
N ARG A 38 1.19 -10.88 -7.13
CA ARG A 38 2.19 -11.86 -7.57
C ARG A 38 2.33 -13.06 -6.62
N PRO A 39 2.39 -12.88 -5.28
CA PRO A 39 2.32 -14.00 -4.35
C PRO A 39 1.03 -14.81 -4.47
N LEU A 40 -0.13 -14.18 -4.64
CA LEU A 40 -1.40 -14.88 -4.86
C LEU A 40 -1.35 -15.69 -6.15
N LYS A 41 -0.84 -15.10 -7.25
CA LYS A 41 -0.67 -15.82 -8.52
C LYS A 41 0.30 -17.00 -8.44
N ALA A 42 1.32 -16.91 -7.57
CA ALA A 42 2.20 -18.04 -7.29
C ALA A 42 1.49 -19.13 -6.48
N LEU A 43 0.69 -18.75 -5.48
CA LEU A 43 -0.10 -19.67 -4.65
C LEU A 43 -1.23 -20.37 -5.43
N GLU A 44 -1.78 -19.74 -6.49
CA GLU A 44 -2.72 -20.41 -7.40
C GLU A 44 -2.13 -21.68 -8.03
N LYS A 45 -0.81 -21.66 -8.35
CA LYS A 45 -0.11 -22.85 -8.87
C LYS A 45 0.04 -23.95 -7.81
N GLU A 46 -0.09 -23.58 -6.54
CA GLU A 46 -0.05 -24.48 -5.38
C GLU A 46 -1.45 -24.92 -4.93
N GLY A 47 -2.50 -24.49 -5.65
CA GLY A 47 -3.90 -24.89 -5.44
C GLY A 47 -4.69 -24.00 -4.50
N VAL A 48 -4.23 -22.75 -4.25
CA VAL A 48 -5.05 -21.69 -3.65
C VAL A 48 -5.90 -21.05 -4.74
N GLU A 49 -7.13 -20.65 -4.42
CA GLU A 49 -7.99 -19.94 -5.35
C GLU A 49 -8.11 -18.46 -4.98
N THR A 50 -8.18 -17.57 -5.98
CA THR A 50 -8.26 -16.12 -5.77
C THR A 50 -9.47 -15.53 -6.47
N THR A 51 -10.31 -14.80 -5.75
CA THR A 51 -11.34 -13.92 -6.33
C THR A 51 -10.91 -12.46 -6.23
N ILE A 52 -10.86 -11.80 -7.39
CA ILE A 52 -10.53 -10.37 -7.47
C ILE A 52 -11.81 -9.58 -7.65
N VAL A 53 -12.15 -8.77 -6.64
CA VAL A 53 -13.31 -7.88 -6.66
C VAL A 53 -12.96 -6.59 -7.40
N ARG A 54 -13.70 -6.30 -8.47
CA ARG A 54 -13.50 -5.08 -9.26
C ARG A 54 -13.98 -3.84 -8.51
N CYS A 55 -13.08 -2.86 -8.37
CA CYS A 55 -13.38 -1.52 -7.91
C CYS A 55 -14.00 -0.67 -9.04
N ASP A 56 -14.54 0.49 -8.72
CA ASP A 56 -14.97 1.47 -9.71
C ASP A 56 -13.76 2.17 -10.38
N PRO A 57 -13.96 2.96 -11.46
CA PRO A 57 -12.86 3.66 -12.14
C PRO A 57 -12.11 4.69 -11.26
N ALA A 58 -12.72 5.14 -10.16
CA ALA A 58 -12.05 5.98 -9.16
C ALA A 58 -11.24 5.15 -8.14
N GLY A 59 -11.23 3.83 -8.26
CA GLY A 59 -10.55 2.90 -7.37
C GLY A 59 -11.29 2.62 -6.07
N ARG A 60 -12.60 2.94 -5.96
CA ARG A 60 -13.39 2.67 -4.77
C ARG A 60 -13.84 1.22 -4.74
N LEU A 61 -13.66 0.58 -3.59
CA LEU A 61 -14.09 -0.78 -3.33
C LEU A 61 -15.49 -0.77 -2.66
N ASP A 62 -16.42 -1.53 -3.23
CA ASP A 62 -17.71 -1.80 -2.59
C ASP A 62 -17.57 -2.98 -1.61
N PRO A 63 -17.72 -2.76 -0.29
CA PRO A 63 -17.63 -3.82 0.72
C PRO A 63 -18.65 -4.94 0.52
N GLN A 64 -19.81 -4.65 -0.09
CA GLN A 64 -20.82 -5.68 -0.35
C GLN A 64 -20.37 -6.68 -1.40
N LYS A 65 -19.57 -6.26 -2.39
CA LYS A 65 -18.96 -7.16 -3.37
C LYS A 65 -17.93 -8.07 -2.71
N ILE A 66 -17.17 -7.59 -1.73
CA ILE A 66 -16.29 -8.44 -0.90
C ILE A 66 -17.12 -9.51 -0.19
N ARG A 67 -18.23 -9.11 0.47
CA ARG A 67 -19.12 -10.05 1.16
C ARG A 67 -19.68 -11.12 0.24
N GLN A 68 -20.08 -10.75 -0.97
CA GLN A 68 -20.64 -11.67 -1.98
C GLN A 68 -19.60 -12.65 -2.53
N ALA A 69 -18.32 -12.27 -2.52
CA ALA A 69 -17.22 -13.11 -3.00
C ALA A 69 -16.75 -14.15 -1.94
N ILE A 70 -17.19 -14.03 -0.69
CA ILE A 70 -16.85 -14.98 0.38
C ILE A 70 -17.62 -16.27 0.17
N ARG A 71 -16.91 -17.40 0.29
CA ARG A 71 -17.44 -18.77 0.18
C ARG A 71 -16.85 -19.63 1.31
N PRO A 72 -17.34 -20.89 1.51
CA PRO A 72 -16.91 -21.72 2.66
C PRO A 72 -15.38 -21.91 2.76
N GLU A 73 -14.69 -21.99 1.61
CA GLU A 73 -13.23 -22.17 1.52
C GLU A 73 -12.45 -20.85 1.73
N THR A 74 -13.15 -19.71 1.87
CA THR A 74 -12.46 -18.42 2.03
C THR A 74 -11.72 -18.37 3.35
N ARG A 75 -10.41 -18.33 3.27
CA ARG A 75 -9.51 -18.27 4.41
C ARG A 75 -9.13 -16.85 4.78
N MET A 76 -9.00 -15.97 3.77
CA MET A 76 -8.47 -14.63 3.95
C MET A 76 -9.09 -13.63 2.98
N ILE A 77 -9.29 -12.40 3.46
CA ILE A 77 -9.48 -11.20 2.64
C ILE A 77 -8.18 -10.41 2.73
N VAL A 78 -7.62 -10.00 1.59
CA VAL A 78 -6.45 -9.11 1.56
C VAL A 78 -6.74 -7.90 0.70
N VAL A 79 -6.57 -6.69 1.26
CA VAL A 79 -6.75 -5.43 0.53
C VAL A 79 -5.69 -4.41 0.92
N THR A 80 -5.33 -3.55 -0.02
CA THR A 80 -4.48 -2.40 0.29
C THR A 80 -5.24 -1.39 1.16
N ALA A 81 -4.54 -0.68 2.04
CA ALA A 81 -5.15 0.40 2.83
C ALA A 81 -5.54 1.60 1.94
N ALA A 82 -4.71 1.88 0.93
CA ALA A 82 -4.98 2.88 -0.09
C ALA A 82 -4.23 2.51 -1.38
N SER A 83 -4.80 2.87 -2.51
CA SER A 83 -4.18 2.63 -3.82
C SER A 83 -2.87 3.42 -3.97
N ASN A 84 -1.81 2.75 -4.37
CA ASN A 84 -0.54 3.40 -4.70
C ASN A 84 -0.55 4.14 -6.05
N VAL A 85 -1.65 4.06 -6.80
CA VAL A 85 -1.84 4.77 -8.07
C VAL A 85 -2.72 6.00 -7.88
N THR A 86 -3.92 5.82 -7.32
CA THR A 86 -4.92 6.90 -7.16
C THR A 86 -4.94 7.54 -5.79
N GLY A 87 -4.34 6.91 -4.80
CA GLY A 87 -4.46 7.30 -3.40
C GLY A 87 -5.78 6.91 -2.74
N THR A 88 -6.75 6.40 -3.49
CA THR A 88 -8.10 6.07 -2.98
C THR A 88 -8.01 5.13 -1.79
N ILE A 89 -8.59 5.53 -0.66
CA ILE A 89 -8.60 4.78 0.60
C ILE A 89 -9.67 3.68 0.52
N MET A 90 -9.30 2.47 0.96
CA MET A 90 -10.23 1.35 1.02
C MET A 90 -11.09 1.40 2.29
N PRO A 91 -12.33 0.91 2.25
CA PRO A 91 -13.26 0.92 3.38
C PRO A 91 -12.91 -0.15 4.42
N LEU A 92 -11.73 -0.01 5.06
CA LEU A 92 -11.13 -1.05 5.93
C LEU A 92 -12.03 -1.46 7.08
N GLU A 93 -12.71 -0.50 7.73
CA GLU A 93 -13.58 -0.79 8.87
C GLU A 93 -14.79 -1.65 8.46
N GLU A 94 -15.37 -1.40 7.29
CA GLU A 94 -16.50 -2.17 6.80
C GLU A 94 -16.07 -3.56 6.33
N VAL A 95 -14.96 -3.66 5.61
CA VAL A 95 -14.37 -4.94 5.19
C VAL A 95 -13.95 -5.78 6.40
N GLY A 96 -13.31 -5.16 7.40
CA GLY A 96 -12.92 -5.85 8.64
C GLY A 96 -14.12 -6.37 9.43
N ARG A 97 -15.23 -5.59 9.51
CA ARG A 97 -16.47 -6.08 10.11
C ARG A 97 -17.09 -7.26 9.35
N ILE A 98 -16.99 -7.26 8.02
CA ILE A 98 -17.43 -8.39 7.20
C ILE A 98 -16.55 -9.61 7.49
N ALA A 99 -15.23 -9.46 7.48
CA ALA A 99 -14.28 -10.53 7.75
C ALA A 99 -14.53 -11.16 9.14
N LEU A 100 -14.67 -10.32 10.17
CA LEU A 100 -14.97 -10.78 11.55
C LEU A 100 -16.26 -11.60 11.62
N ARG A 101 -17.35 -11.12 11.00
CA ARG A 101 -18.66 -11.81 11.01
C ARG A 101 -18.64 -13.14 10.27
N GLN A 102 -17.79 -13.26 9.27
CA GLN A 102 -17.64 -14.46 8.45
C GLN A 102 -16.57 -15.43 8.98
N GLY A 103 -15.84 -15.05 10.03
CA GLY A 103 -14.75 -15.86 10.58
C GLY A 103 -13.54 -15.99 9.62
N VAL A 104 -13.37 -15.03 8.72
CA VAL A 104 -12.30 -14.97 7.71
C VAL A 104 -11.23 -14.01 8.19
N LEU A 105 -9.95 -14.32 7.98
CA LEU A 105 -8.83 -13.45 8.33
C LEU A 105 -8.80 -12.20 7.46
N PHE A 106 -8.49 -11.06 8.08
CA PHE A 106 -8.35 -9.79 7.37
C PHE A 106 -6.89 -9.33 7.37
N CYS A 107 -6.29 -9.34 6.17
CA CYS A 107 -4.92 -8.87 5.90
C CYS A 107 -4.97 -7.52 5.17
N VAL A 108 -4.19 -6.55 5.65
CA VAL A 108 -4.10 -5.22 5.04
C VAL A 108 -2.67 -4.96 4.56
N ASP A 109 -2.52 -4.60 3.28
CA ASP A 109 -1.31 -3.96 2.78
C ASP A 109 -1.32 -2.49 3.19
N GLY A 110 -0.58 -2.17 4.25
CA GLY A 110 -0.47 -0.83 4.82
C GLY A 110 0.54 0.08 4.13
N ALA A 111 1.07 -0.32 2.96
CA ALA A 111 2.19 0.39 2.31
C ALA A 111 1.89 1.85 1.93
N GLN A 112 0.64 2.19 1.67
CA GLN A 112 0.19 3.56 1.39
C GLN A 112 -0.74 4.12 2.48
N GLY A 113 -0.92 3.36 3.56
CA GLY A 113 -1.75 3.77 4.69
C GLY A 113 -0.93 4.21 5.90
N ALA A 114 0.09 3.41 6.27
CA ALA A 114 0.89 3.69 7.46
C ALA A 114 1.66 5.01 7.32
N GLY A 115 1.40 5.94 8.23
CA GLY A 115 1.94 7.30 8.22
C GLY A 115 1.16 8.30 7.35
N HIS A 116 0.18 7.85 6.54
CA HIS A 116 -0.62 8.69 5.64
C HIS A 116 -2.11 8.70 5.97
N MET A 117 -2.56 7.81 6.86
CA MET A 117 -3.93 7.74 7.37
C MET A 117 -3.93 7.11 8.76
N ILE A 118 -5.05 7.24 9.48
CA ILE A 118 -5.22 6.59 10.76
C ILE A 118 -5.51 5.11 10.53
N LEU A 119 -4.58 4.25 10.93
CA LEU A 119 -4.73 2.80 10.94
C LEU A 119 -4.84 2.31 12.40
N ASP A 120 -5.97 1.72 12.73
CA ASP A 120 -6.24 1.11 14.03
C ASP A 120 -6.64 -0.35 13.81
N ALA A 121 -5.69 -1.25 14.03
CA ALA A 121 -5.89 -2.68 13.77
C ALA A 121 -7.03 -3.28 14.61
N LYS A 122 -7.30 -2.76 15.81
CA LYS A 122 -8.38 -3.24 16.68
C LYS A 122 -9.73 -2.74 16.19
N ARG A 123 -9.88 -1.44 15.93
CA ARG A 123 -11.12 -0.83 15.45
C ARG A 123 -11.50 -1.34 14.06
N GLN A 124 -10.51 -1.53 13.18
CA GLN A 124 -10.70 -1.99 11.82
C GLN A 124 -10.69 -3.53 11.69
N HIS A 125 -10.61 -4.26 12.81
CA HIS A 125 -10.60 -5.72 12.87
C HIS A 125 -9.52 -6.37 11.98
N ILE A 126 -8.35 -5.74 11.91
CA ILE A 126 -7.22 -6.23 11.10
C ILE A 126 -6.51 -7.35 11.86
N ASP A 127 -6.36 -8.50 11.21
CA ASP A 127 -5.62 -9.64 11.75
C ASP A 127 -4.14 -9.58 11.41
N LEU A 128 -3.84 -9.09 10.19
CA LEU A 128 -2.48 -8.95 9.67
C LEU A 128 -2.34 -7.59 8.99
N LEU A 129 -1.28 -6.84 9.33
CA LEU A 129 -0.98 -5.56 8.71
C LEU A 129 0.50 -5.53 8.29
N ALA A 130 0.72 -5.51 6.98
CA ALA A 130 2.06 -5.41 6.41
C ALA A 130 2.45 -3.95 6.15
N VAL A 131 3.61 -3.53 6.65
CA VAL A 131 4.03 -2.12 6.61
C VAL A 131 5.49 -1.99 6.19
N PRO A 132 5.83 -1.09 5.24
CA PRO A 132 7.22 -0.71 4.97
C PRO A 132 7.67 0.41 5.89
N GLY A 133 8.91 0.38 6.34
CA GLY A 133 9.45 1.43 7.19
C GLY A 133 9.76 2.76 6.47
N HIS A 134 10.10 2.67 5.17
CA HIS A 134 10.68 3.77 4.38
C HIS A 134 9.68 4.68 3.63
N LYS A 135 8.38 4.46 3.81
CA LYS A 135 7.34 5.32 3.22
C LYS A 135 6.81 6.31 4.26
N GLY A 136 5.50 6.40 4.45
CA GLY A 136 4.90 7.34 5.39
C GLY A 136 5.38 7.26 6.84
N LEU A 137 6.01 6.15 7.24
CA LEU A 137 6.66 6.05 8.54
C LEU A 137 8.01 6.78 8.63
N LEU A 138 8.56 7.31 7.52
CA LEU A 138 9.80 8.10 7.46
C LEU A 138 11.05 7.35 7.96
N GLY A 139 10.99 6.01 8.04
CA GLY A 139 12.09 5.17 8.50
C GLY A 139 13.08 4.81 7.39
N PRO A 140 14.16 4.10 7.72
CA PRO A 140 15.17 3.68 6.76
C PRO A 140 14.65 2.65 5.76
N GLN A 141 15.23 2.63 4.55
CA GLN A 141 15.07 1.53 3.61
C GLN A 141 15.60 0.22 4.20
N GLY A 142 15.12 -0.91 3.70
CA GLY A 142 15.48 -2.23 4.23
C GLY A 142 14.84 -2.53 5.58
N THR A 143 13.76 -1.83 5.92
CA THR A 143 12.93 -2.07 7.11
C THR A 143 11.45 -2.17 6.76
N GLY A 144 10.75 -2.97 7.52
CA GLY A 144 9.31 -3.16 7.48
C GLY A 144 8.88 -4.07 8.62
N PHE A 145 7.60 -4.32 8.75
CA PHE A 145 7.09 -5.27 9.72
C PHE A 145 5.74 -5.84 9.31
N LEU A 146 5.42 -6.99 9.88
CA LEU A 146 4.10 -7.59 9.88
C LEU A 146 3.53 -7.52 11.30
N TYR A 147 2.43 -6.79 11.48
CA TYR A 147 1.60 -6.95 12.67
C TYR A 147 0.76 -8.23 12.52
N VAL A 148 0.73 -9.04 13.57
CA VAL A 148 -0.07 -10.27 13.65
C VAL A 148 -0.93 -10.24 14.92
N ARG A 149 -2.25 -10.29 14.76
CA ARG A 149 -3.19 -10.37 15.90
C ARG A 149 -2.89 -11.62 16.74
N GLN A 150 -2.98 -11.49 18.05
CA GLN A 150 -2.83 -12.63 18.95
C GLN A 150 -3.87 -13.71 18.63
N GLY A 151 -3.45 -14.98 18.61
CA GLY A 151 -4.29 -16.12 18.25
C GLY A 151 -4.26 -16.48 16.75
N VAL A 152 -3.70 -15.64 15.86
CA VAL A 152 -3.46 -16.02 14.48
C VAL A 152 -2.25 -16.95 14.42
N SER A 153 -2.47 -18.14 13.86
CA SER A 153 -1.40 -19.10 13.56
C SER A 153 -0.73 -18.74 12.24
N LEU A 154 0.59 -18.75 12.25
CA LEU A 154 1.42 -18.38 11.10
C LEU A 154 2.59 -19.35 11.01
N MET A 155 2.99 -19.73 9.80
CA MET A 155 4.21 -20.50 9.55
C MET A 155 5.33 -19.56 9.09
N PRO A 156 6.59 -19.84 9.48
CA PRO A 156 7.73 -19.06 9.01
C PRO A 156 7.88 -19.12 7.48
N LEU A 157 8.33 -18.02 6.90
CA LEU A 157 8.68 -17.94 5.48
C LEU A 157 10.09 -18.46 5.20
N LEU A 158 10.98 -18.21 6.15
CA LEU A 158 12.40 -18.62 6.09
C LEU A 158 12.75 -19.44 7.32
N TYR A 159 13.60 -20.44 7.13
CA TYR A 159 14.14 -21.27 8.19
C TYR A 159 15.63 -21.03 8.31
N GLY A 160 16.16 -20.92 9.53
CA GLY A 160 17.56 -20.66 9.77
C GLY A 160 17.89 -20.47 11.25
N GLY A 161 19.06 -19.92 11.53
CA GLY A 161 19.46 -19.64 12.90
C GLY A 161 18.62 -18.53 13.53
N THR A 162 18.09 -18.79 14.72
CA THR A 162 17.27 -17.86 15.51
C THR A 162 17.98 -17.33 16.74
N GLY A 163 19.25 -17.77 16.96
CA GLY A 163 20.00 -17.46 18.17
C GLY A 163 19.61 -18.28 19.40
N THR A 164 18.58 -19.11 19.30
CA THR A 164 18.07 -19.99 20.38
C THR A 164 17.97 -21.43 19.91
N ARG A 165 17.85 -22.37 20.84
CA ARG A 165 17.60 -23.82 20.57
C ARG A 165 18.53 -24.47 19.55
N SER A 166 19.80 -24.11 19.53
CA SER A 166 20.78 -24.53 18.51
C SER A 166 20.96 -26.06 18.37
N LYS A 167 20.48 -26.85 19.31
CA LYS A 167 20.53 -28.32 19.25
C LYS A 167 19.33 -28.97 18.59
N GLU A 168 18.24 -28.20 18.40
CA GLU A 168 16.98 -28.68 17.81
C GLU A 168 16.97 -28.37 16.34
N LEU A 169 16.78 -29.36 15.47
CA LEU A 169 16.67 -29.17 14.02
C LEU A 169 15.24 -28.78 13.57
N ASP A 170 14.25 -29.13 14.40
CA ASP A 170 12.84 -28.80 14.18
C ASP A 170 12.23 -28.23 15.47
N PRO A 171 12.61 -27.00 15.86
CA PRO A 171 12.08 -26.38 17.07
C PRO A 171 10.62 -25.96 16.88
N ALA A 172 9.87 -25.96 18.00
CA ALA A 172 8.51 -25.42 17.99
C ALA A 172 8.51 -23.96 17.54
N VAL A 173 7.44 -23.57 16.78
CA VAL A 173 7.29 -22.20 16.28
C VAL A 173 7.02 -21.25 17.43
N GLU A 174 7.92 -20.29 17.62
CA GLU A 174 7.86 -19.25 18.65
C GLU A 174 7.91 -17.85 18.04
N PHE A 175 7.21 -16.91 18.68
CA PHE A 175 7.22 -15.48 18.30
C PHE A 175 8.20 -14.71 19.18
N PRO A 176 9.04 -13.80 18.59
CA PRO A 176 9.21 -13.55 17.14
C PRO A 176 10.28 -14.45 16.49
N GLU A 177 11.02 -15.22 17.25
CA GLU A 177 12.29 -15.88 16.92
C GLU A 177 12.20 -16.72 15.65
N SER A 178 11.17 -17.57 15.52
CA SER A 178 11.01 -18.45 14.36
C SER A 178 10.75 -17.71 13.05
N PHE A 179 10.35 -16.44 13.11
CA PHE A 179 9.98 -15.64 11.94
C PHE A 179 11.08 -14.66 11.51
N GLU A 180 12.07 -14.42 12.37
CA GLU A 180 13.17 -13.49 12.17
C GLU A 180 14.49 -14.23 12.02
N ALA A 181 14.51 -15.31 11.22
CA ALA A 181 15.69 -16.13 11.00
C ALA A 181 16.86 -15.33 10.38
N GLY A 182 18.05 -15.51 10.95
CA GLY A 182 19.27 -14.80 10.58
C GLY A 182 19.48 -13.50 11.36
N THR A 183 20.57 -12.78 11.08
CA THR A 183 20.87 -11.52 11.73
C THR A 183 19.93 -10.42 11.21
N VAL A 184 19.11 -9.88 12.08
CA VAL A 184 18.16 -8.79 11.74
C VAL A 184 18.89 -7.46 11.52
N ASN A 185 18.29 -6.56 10.77
CA ASN A 185 18.79 -5.19 10.53
C ASN A 185 18.56 -4.31 11.77
N ALA A 186 19.27 -4.57 12.86
CA ALA A 186 19.11 -3.84 14.12
C ALA A 186 19.28 -2.31 13.97
N PRO A 187 20.30 -1.78 13.25
CA PRO A 187 20.41 -0.34 13.03
C PRO A 187 19.19 0.27 12.32
N GLY A 188 18.68 -0.41 11.30
CA GLY A 188 17.49 0.04 10.57
C GLY A 188 16.23 0.00 11.44
N ILE A 189 16.05 -1.03 12.25
CA ILE A 189 14.92 -1.17 13.19
C ILE A 189 14.94 -0.06 14.25
N ILE A 190 16.13 0.27 14.79
CA ILE A 190 16.31 1.39 15.72
C ILE A 190 15.95 2.72 15.05
N GLY A 191 16.38 2.92 13.79
CA GLY A 191 16.02 4.09 12.99
C GLY A 191 14.51 4.18 12.73
N LEU A 192 13.85 3.06 12.40
CA LEU A 192 12.39 2.99 12.26
C LEU A 192 11.68 3.36 13.59
N GLY A 193 12.18 2.88 14.71
CA GLY A 193 11.68 3.25 16.03
C GLY A 193 11.82 4.74 16.33
N ALA A 194 12.91 5.39 15.89
CA ALA A 194 13.09 6.83 16.00
C ALA A 194 12.08 7.60 15.13
N ALA A 195 11.86 7.16 13.90
CA ALA A 195 10.88 7.72 12.97
C ALA A 195 9.43 7.60 13.51
N ALA A 196 9.06 6.44 14.04
CA ALA A 196 7.76 6.23 14.68
C ALA A 196 7.55 7.17 15.89
N ARG A 197 8.58 7.39 16.72
CA ARG A 197 8.51 8.37 17.82
C ARG A 197 8.34 9.80 17.31
N LEU A 198 8.97 10.15 16.19
CA LEU A 198 8.80 11.48 15.57
C LEU A 198 7.35 11.69 15.14
N ILE A 199 6.77 10.73 14.42
CA ILE A 199 5.35 10.80 13.98
C ILE A 199 4.42 10.89 15.19
N ASN A 200 4.65 10.09 16.22
CA ASN A 200 3.85 10.15 17.45
C ASN A 200 3.96 11.51 18.17
N LYS A 201 5.14 12.15 18.12
CA LYS A 201 5.36 13.49 18.70
C LYS A 201 4.64 14.59 17.90
N ILE A 202 4.62 14.48 16.56
CA ILE A 202 3.93 15.42 15.68
C ILE A 202 2.41 15.22 15.78
N GLY A 203 1.97 13.97 15.92
CA GLY A 203 0.58 13.53 15.81
C GLY A 203 0.22 13.13 14.39
N ILE A 204 -0.30 11.91 14.23
CA ILE A 204 -0.67 11.40 12.91
C ILE A 204 -1.75 12.25 12.24
N GLU A 205 -2.68 12.81 13.01
CA GLU A 205 -3.72 13.70 12.52
C GLU A 205 -3.14 14.96 11.87
N ALA A 206 -2.09 15.53 12.44
CA ALA A 206 -1.42 16.72 11.89
C ALA A 206 -0.70 16.39 10.58
N VAL A 207 -0.05 15.23 10.50
CA VAL A 207 0.58 14.74 9.26
C VAL A 207 -0.48 14.58 8.17
N VAL A 208 -1.55 13.85 8.48
CA VAL A 208 -2.65 13.59 7.53
C VAL A 208 -3.33 14.89 7.06
N GLN A 209 -3.54 15.84 7.96
CA GLN A 209 -4.14 17.13 7.62
C GLN A 209 -3.25 17.93 6.67
N HIS A 210 -1.96 18.04 6.97
CA HIS A 210 -0.98 18.73 6.12
C HIS A 210 -0.92 18.11 4.71
N GLU A 211 -0.75 16.80 4.61
CA GLU A 211 -0.71 16.09 3.33
C GLU A 211 -2.02 16.24 2.54
N ARG A 212 -3.17 16.24 3.21
CA ARG A 212 -4.47 16.45 2.59
C ARG A 212 -4.60 17.84 1.97
N GLU A 213 -4.20 18.90 2.69
CA GLU A 213 -4.23 20.27 2.19
C GLU A 213 -3.37 20.46 0.94
N LEU A 214 -2.16 19.89 0.95
CA LEU A 214 -1.27 19.90 -0.22
C LEU A 214 -1.85 19.11 -1.39
N THR A 215 -2.42 17.94 -1.11
CA THR A 215 -3.04 17.08 -2.12
C THR A 215 -4.25 17.77 -2.77
N GLU A 216 -5.07 18.45 -1.98
CA GLU A 216 -6.22 19.20 -2.49
C GLU A 216 -5.80 20.36 -3.40
N LYS A 217 -4.79 21.14 -2.99
CA LYS A 217 -4.23 22.22 -3.82
C LYS A 217 -3.65 21.66 -5.13
N LEU A 218 -2.88 20.57 -5.06
CA LEU A 218 -2.29 19.93 -6.24
C LEU A 218 -3.39 19.39 -7.17
N GLN A 219 -4.33 18.62 -6.64
CA GLN A 219 -5.39 17.98 -7.42
C GLN A 219 -6.29 19.01 -8.11
N ASN A 220 -6.71 20.05 -7.39
CA ASN A 220 -7.56 21.11 -7.94
C ASN A 220 -6.80 21.97 -8.96
N GLY A 221 -5.53 22.27 -8.68
CA GLY A 221 -4.69 23.01 -9.62
C GLY A 221 -4.43 22.24 -10.91
N LEU A 222 -4.20 20.93 -10.85
CA LEU A 222 -4.04 20.08 -12.03
C LEU A 222 -5.33 20.01 -12.86
N ARG A 223 -6.50 19.86 -12.22
CA ARG A 223 -7.80 19.86 -12.92
C ARG A 223 -8.13 21.16 -13.64
N ALA A 224 -7.56 22.27 -13.18
CA ALA A 224 -7.74 23.58 -13.80
C ALA A 224 -6.82 23.81 -15.01
N ILE A 225 -5.92 22.89 -15.33
CA ILE A 225 -5.03 22.96 -16.49
C ILE A 225 -5.72 22.24 -17.66
N GLU A 226 -5.89 22.93 -18.79
CA GLU A 226 -6.46 22.36 -20.00
C GLU A 226 -5.63 21.16 -20.50
N GLY A 227 -6.29 20.10 -20.93
CA GLY A 227 -5.65 18.86 -21.37
C GLY A 227 -5.17 17.94 -20.25
N VAL A 228 -5.29 18.32 -18.96
CA VAL A 228 -4.92 17.45 -17.84
C VAL A 228 -6.12 16.64 -17.35
N THR A 229 -5.97 15.33 -17.38
CA THR A 229 -6.90 14.37 -16.73
C THR A 229 -6.34 13.91 -15.40
N VAL A 230 -7.10 14.07 -14.31
CA VAL A 230 -6.73 13.60 -12.96
C VAL A 230 -7.58 12.39 -12.57
N TYR A 231 -6.93 11.32 -12.15
CA TYR A 231 -7.54 10.03 -11.80
C TYR A 231 -7.80 9.88 -10.29
N GLY A 232 -8.68 8.95 -9.94
CA GLY A 232 -9.05 8.62 -8.57
C GLY A 232 -10.20 9.45 -8.01
N SER A 233 -10.43 9.35 -6.69
CA SER A 233 -11.52 10.07 -6.04
C SER A 233 -11.37 11.61 -6.21
N PRO A 234 -12.45 12.33 -6.51
CA PRO A 234 -12.43 13.78 -6.51
C PRO A 234 -12.28 14.36 -5.09
N SER A 235 -12.67 13.63 -4.06
CA SER A 235 -12.60 14.04 -2.66
C SER A 235 -11.25 13.68 -2.04
N CYS A 236 -10.55 14.67 -1.51
CA CYS A 236 -9.30 14.44 -0.76
C CYS A 236 -9.54 13.85 0.64
N LEU A 237 -10.79 13.75 1.10
CA LEU A 237 -11.15 13.00 2.31
C LEU A 237 -11.10 11.48 2.09
N GLU A 238 -11.20 11.03 0.85
CA GLU A 238 -11.24 9.62 0.45
C GLU A 238 -9.90 9.14 -0.12
N LYS A 239 -8.81 9.90 0.06
CA LYS A 239 -7.50 9.52 -0.49
C LYS A 239 -6.34 9.94 0.38
N THR A 240 -5.24 9.24 0.22
CA THR A 240 -3.92 9.62 0.74
C THR A 240 -3.24 10.60 -0.22
N ALA A 241 -2.05 11.09 0.13
CA ALA A 241 -1.30 12.08 -0.63
C ALA A 241 -0.69 11.52 -1.93
N VAL A 242 -1.56 10.98 -2.80
CA VAL A 242 -1.19 10.44 -4.11
C VAL A 242 -2.11 11.04 -5.17
N VAL A 243 -1.53 11.70 -6.18
CA VAL A 243 -2.27 12.28 -7.31
C VAL A 243 -1.72 11.68 -8.61
N ALA A 244 -2.59 11.01 -9.35
CA ALA A 244 -2.30 10.47 -10.67
C ALA A 244 -2.95 11.34 -11.75
N CYS A 245 -2.19 11.67 -12.80
CA CYS A 245 -2.70 12.45 -13.91
C CYS A 245 -2.03 12.06 -15.23
N ASN A 246 -2.67 12.45 -16.35
CA ASN A 246 -2.09 12.46 -17.69
C ASN A 246 -2.34 13.80 -18.37
N LEU A 247 -1.50 14.13 -19.33
CA LEU A 247 -1.59 15.30 -20.18
C LEU A 247 -1.90 14.84 -21.60
N GLU A 248 -2.94 15.38 -22.21
CA GLU A 248 -3.35 15.08 -23.58
C GLU A 248 -2.20 15.35 -24.59
N GLY A 249 -2.02 14.43 -25.53
CA GLY A 249 -1.00 14.52 -26.56
C GLY A 249 0.42 14.24 -26.12
N ARG A 250 0.65 13.84 -24.85
CA ARG A 250 1.99 13.46 -24.34
C ARG A 250 1.94 12.16 -23.57
N SER A 251 2.98 11.35 -23.67
CA SER A 251 3.14 10.17 -22.83
C SER A 251 3.47 10.58 -21.37
N CYS A 252 3.15 9.70 -20.42
CA CYS A 252 3.45 9.97 -19.01
C CYS A 252 4.96 10.03 -18.77
N GLU A 253 5.77 9.31 -19.55
CA GLU A 253 7.23 9.33 -19.52
C GLU A 253 7.80 10.67 -19.99
N GLU A 254 7.28 11.24 -21.10
CA GLU A 254 7.68 12.57 -21.60
C GLU A 254 7.38 13.66 -20.56
N VAL A 255 6.22 13.63 -19.95
CA VAL A 255 5.85 14.59 -18.91
C VAL A 255 6.75 14.45 -17.68
N ALA A 256 7.02 13.21 -17.22
CA ALA A 256 7.91 12.97 -16.08
C ALA A 256 9.35 13.42 -16.37
N LEU A 257 9.86 13.16 -17.55
CA LEU A 257 11.21 13.59 -17.99
C LEU A 257 11.30 15.13 -18.03
N ALA A 258 10.30 15.78 -18.62
CA ALA A 258 10.26 17.25 -18.68
C ALA A 258 10.21 17.89 -17.29
N LEU A 259 9.42 17.34 -16.35
CA LEU A 259 9.35 17.79 -14.96
C LEU A 259 10.70 17.64 -14.24
N ASN A 260 11.39 16.52 -14.44
CA ASN A 260 12.71 16.28 -13.87
C ASN A 260 13.78 17.22 -14.45
N ASP A 261 13.92 17.24 -15.77
CA ASP A 261 15.07 17.87 -16.45
C ASP A 261 14.99 19.40 -16.50
N ARG A 262 13.77 19.95 -16.63
CA ARG A 262 13.59 21.41 -16.74
C ARG A 262 13.29 22.09 -15.42
N TYR A 263 12.64 21.37 -14.50
CA TYR A 263 12.11 21.99 -13.26
C TYR A 263 12.66 21.34 -11.98
N GLY A 264 13.44 20.26 -12.09
CA GLY A 264 13.99 19.54 -10.93
C GLY A 264 12.90 18.86 -10.07
N ILE A 265 11.74 18.55 -10.67
CA ILE A 265 10.60 17.94 -9.97
C ILE A 265 10.60 16.44 -10.23
N ALA A 266 10.93 15.66 -9.21
CA ALA A 266 10.95 14.21 -9.27
C ALA A 266 9.53 13.65 -9.14
N VAL A 267 9.05 12.98 -10.19
CA VAL A 267 7.77 12.26 -10.23
C VAL A 267 8.00 10.83 -10.73
N ARG A 268 6.97 10.02 -10.71
CA ARG A 268 7.03 8.68 -11.31
C ARG A 268 6.02 8.54 -12.44
N ALA A 269 6.44 7.92 -13.55
CA ALA A 269 5.58 7.56 -14.68
C ALA A 269 5.38 6.05 -14.81
N GLY A 270 4.36 5.63 -15.55
CA GLY A 270 4.07 4.26 -15.95
C GLY A 270 3.00 3.57 -15.09
N LEU A 271 3.12 2.24 -14.93
CA LEU A 271 2.09 1.40 -14.31
C LEU A 271 2.24 1.22 -12.78
N HIS A 272 3.23 1.82 -12.15
CA HIS A 272 3.45 1.87 -10.69
C HIS A 272 3.40 0.51 -9.96
N CYS A 273 3.76 -0.59 -10.64
CA CYS A 273 3.64 -1.96 -10.12
C CYS A 273 2.21 -2.38 -9.75
N SER A 274 1.19 -1.84 -10.43
CA SER A 274 -0.24 -2.10 -10.17
C SER A 274 -1.01 -2.14 -11.48
N GLY A 275 -0.62 -3.06 -12.39
CA GLY A 275 -1.22 -3.19 -13.72
C GLY A 275 -2.74 -3.35 -13.68
N MET A 276 -3.28 -4.12 -12.72
CA MET A 276 -4.72 -4.31 -12.57
C MET A 276 -5.47 -3.05 -12.11
N ALA A 277 -4.82 -2.19 -11.32
CA ALA A 277 -5.37 -0.88 -11.00
C ALA A 277 -5.49 -0.01 -12.25
N HIS A 278 -4.49 -0.06 -13.14
CA HIS A 278 -4.55 0.64 -14.43
C HIS A 278 -5.62 0.07 -15.37
N GLU A 279 -5.85 -1.26 -15.39
CA GLU A 279 -7.01 -1.86 -16.08
C GLU A 279 -8.34 -1.36 -15.51
N THR A 280 -8.44 -1.20 -14.19
CA THR A 280 -9.64 -0.69 -13.51
C THR A 280 -9.90 0.78 -13.86
N MET A 281 -8.85 1.57 -14.03
CA MET A 281 -8.90 2.99 -14.38
C MET A 281 -9.00 3.26 -15.89
N GLY A 282 -8.77 2.25 -16.74
CA GLY A 282 -8.69 2.41 -18.21
C GLY A 282 -7.39 3.05 -18.70
N THR A 283 -6.30 2.90 -17.96
CA THR A 283 -4.98 3.49 -18.28
C THR A 283 -3.88 2.44 -18.48
N GLN A 284 -4.25 1.18 -18.70
CA GLN A 284 -3.31 0.06 -18.82
C GLN A 284 -2.30 0.21 -19.96
N ASP A 285 -2.70 0.89 -21.04
CA ASP A 285 -1.87 1.06 -22.24
C ASP A 285 -1.01 2.33 -22.21
N VAL A 286 -1.36 3.30 -21.36
CA VAL A 286 -0.72 4.63 -21.32
C VAL A 286 -0.03 4.94 -19.99
N GLY A 287 -0.32 4.18 -18.94
CA GLY A 287 0.17 4.50 -17.60
C GLY A 287 -0.35 5.84 -17.08
N CYS A 288 0.34 6.41 -16.11
CA CYS A 288 0.10 7.78 -15.65
C CYS A 288 1.34 8.39 -14.99
N VAL A 289 1.36 9.72 -14.89
CA VAL A 289 2.26 10.47 -14.01
C VAL A 289 1.66 10.44 -12.61
N ARG A 290 2.49 10.15 -11.60
CA ARG A 290 2.10 10.14 -10.20
C ARG A 290 2.94 11.13 -9.40
N MET A 291 2.28 12.05 -8.72
CA MET A 291 2.83 13.02 -7.79
C MET A 291 2.42 12.66 -6.37
N CYS A 292 3.35 12.69 -5.44
CA CYS A 292 3.10 12.31 -4.05
C CYS A 292 3.67 13.38 -3.11
N PRO A 293 2.90 14.43 -2.76
CA PRO A 293 3.32 15.34 -1.70
C PRO A 293 3.47 14.55 -0.38
N GLY A 294 4.49 14.85 0.38
CA GLY A 294 4.73 14.21 1.67
C GLY A 294 4.80 15.23 2.79
N PHE A 295 5.04 14.76 4.02
CA PHE A 295 5.10 15.60 5.21
C PHE A 295 6.04 16.80 5.08
N TYR A 296 7.15 16.67 4.37
CA TYR A 296 8.13 17.76 4.18
C TYR A 296 7.86 18.63 2.96
N THR A 297 6.85 18.33 2.17
CA THR A 297 6.50 19.13 1.00
C THR A 297 5.86 20.45 1.42
N SER A 298 6.29 21.55 0.81
CA SER A 298 5.79 22.90 1.03
C SER A 298 4.71 23.29 0.00
N GLU A 299 3.90 24.29 0.34
CA GLU A 299 2.98 24.89 -0.62
C GLU A 299 3.68 25.56 -1.83
N ALA A 300 4.91 26.04 -1.62
CA ALA A 300 5.71 26.63 -2.70
C ALA A 300 6.06 25.58 -3.76
N GLU A 301 6.43 24.38 -3.33
CA GLU A 301 6.73 23.26 -4.23
C GLU A 301 5.47 22.80 -4.98
N ILE A 302 4.29 22.82 -4.35
CA ILE A 302 3.02 22.55 -5.04
C ILE A 302 2.74 23.59 -6.13
N ARG A 303 2.94 24.90 -5.83
CA ARG A 303 2.79 25.96 -6.84
C ARG A 303 3.77 25.78 -7.98
N GLN A 304 5.04 25.51 -7.70
CA GLN A 304 6.05 25.23 -8.72
C GLN A 304 5.67 24.06 -9.61
N ALA A 305 5.17 22.94 -9.02
CA ALA A 305 4.72 21.79 -9.78
C ALA A 305 3.56 22.11 -10.72
N LEU A 306 2.59 22.91 -10.26
CA LEU A 306 1.44 23.36 -11.08
C LEU A 306 1.88 24.28 -12.22
N GLU A 307 2.80 25.20 -11.98
CA GLU A 307 3.38 26.08 -13.01
C GLU A 307 4.11 25.26 -14.06
N ALA A 308 4.97 24.32 -13.64
CA ALA A 308 5.70 23.43 -14.55
C ALA A 308 4.76 22.61 -15.44
N VAL A 309 3.67 22.04 -14.89
CA VAL A 309 2.69 21.29 -15.68
C VAL A 309 1.97 22.22 -16.68
N ARG A 310 1.62 23.47 -16.31
CA ARG A 310 1.02 24.44 -17.23
C ARG A 310 1.94 24.78 -18.39
N GLU A 311 3.22 25.03 -18.13
CA GLU A 311 4.21 25.32 -19.18
C GLU A 311 4.42 24.12 -20.11
N ILE A 312 4.47 22.88 -19.57
CA ILE A 312 4.56 21.67 -20.38
C ILE A 312 3.30 21.49 -21.23
N ALA A 313 2.12 21.78 -20.69
CA ALA A 313 0.86 21.72 -21.42
C ALA A 313 0.78 22.76 -22.56
N ALA A 314 1.30 23.96 -22.33
CA ALA A 314 1.33 25.03 -23.33
C ALA A 314 2.42 24.85 -24.41
N SER A 315 3.46 24.06 -24.12
CA SER A 315 4.52 23.79 -25.09
C SER A 315 4.07 22.72 -26.09
N LYS A 316 3.76 23.13 -27.33
CA LYS A 316 3.43 22.21 -28.44
C LYS A 316 4.63 21.48 -28.97
#